data_5e131749994307a6d3b53cd79b8eea64
#
_entry.id   5e131749994307a6d3b53cd79b8eea64
#
_cell.length_a   1.000
_cell.length_b   1.000
_cell.length_c   1.000
_cell.angle_alpha   90.00
_cell.angle_beta   90.00
_cell.angle_gamma   90.00
#
_symmetry.space_group_name_H-M   'P 1'
#
loop_
_entity.id
_entity.type
_entity.pdbx_description
1 polymer ?
#
loop_
_entity_poly.entity_id
_entity_poly.type
_entity_poly.pdbx_seq_one_letter_code
_entity_poly.pdbx_strand_id
1 'polypeptide(L)' 'SMQSVTKEDIQKGCTYLSYMEENLQMLKEGLQAP' A
#
# COMPACT_ATOMS: atom_id res chain seq x y z
N SER A 1 24.12 9.68 -10.64
CA SER A 1 23.69 10.54 -9.56
C SER A 1 22.44 9.99 -8.92
N MET A 2 22.32 10.26 -7.66
CA MET A 2 21.17 9.78 -6.91
C MET A 2 19.96 10.60 -7.28
N GLN A 3 18.88 9.91 -7.53
CA GLN A 3 17.64 10.59 -7.82
C GLN A 3 16.97 11.02 -6.55
N SER A 4 16.49 12.24 -6.55
CA SER A 4 15.77 12.76 -5.40
C SER A 4 14.35 12.23 -5.41
N VAL A 5 13.87 11.89 -4.22
CA VAL A 5 12.48 11.48 -4.05
C VAL A 5 11.69 12.73 -3.75
N THR A 6 10.66 12.99 -4.53
CA THR A 6 9.82 14.15 -4.33
C THR A 6 8.71 13.85 -3.34
N LYS A 7 8.07 14.92 -2.85
CA LYS A 7 6.91 14.74 -1.98
C LYS A 7 5.81 13.96 -2.67
N GLU A 8 5.64 14.21 -3.97
CA GLU A 8 4.64 13.51 -4.75
C GLU A 8 4.92 12.01 -4.80
N ASP A 9 6.20 11.66 -4.96
CA ASP A 9 6.58 10.26 -5.00
C ASP A 9 6.29 9.58 -3.68
N ILE A 10 6.59 10.27 -2.59
CA ILE A 10 6.33 9.72 -1.25
C ILE A 10 4.84 9.51 -1.06
N GLN A 11 4.04 10.49 -1.48
CA GLN A 11 2.60 10.41 -1.32
C GLN A 11 2.01 9.27 -2.13
N LYS A 12 2.50 9.08 -3.37
CA LYS A 12 2.06 7.98 -4.20
C LYS A 12 2.41 6.63 -3.56
N GLY A 13 3.60 6.55 -2.98
CA GLY A 13 4.02 5.34 -2.31
C GLY A 13 3.15 5.02 -1.12
N CYS A 14 2.81 6.04 -0.33
CA CYS A 14 1.95 5.86 0.83
C CYS A 14 0.56 5.41 0.41
N THR A 15 0.04 5.98 -0.67
CA THR A 15 -1.26 5.61 -1.18
C THR A 15 -1.26 4.16 -1.65
N TYR A 16 -0.21 3.77 -2.34
CA TYR A 16 -0.07 2.41 -2.81
C TYR A 16 -0.04 1.43 -1.65
N LEU A 17 0.73 1.76 -0.62
CA LEU A 17 0.82 0.90 0.56
C LEU A 17 -0.53 0.77 1.27
N SER A 18 -1.29 1.85 1.30
CA SER A 18 -2.63 1.82 1.89
C SER A 18 -3.53 0.83 1.16
N TYR A 19 -3.49 0.86 -0.17
CA TYR A 19 -4.26 -0.08 -0.97
C TYR A 19 -3.82 -1.51 -0.71
N MET A 20 -2.52 -1.73 -0.61
CA MET A 20 -2.01 -3.06 -0.33
C MET A 20 -2.47 -3.57 1.04
N GLU A 21 -2.47 -2.69 2.02
CA GLU A 21 -2.93 -3.06 3.35
C GLU A 21 -4.40 -3.44 3.34
N GLU A 22 -5.21 -2.67 2.63
CA GLU A 22 -6.63 -2.97 2.53
C GLU A 22 -6.85 -4.31 1.84
N ASN A 23 -6.11 -4.54 0.75
CA ASN A 23 -6.24 -5.79 0.03
C ASN A 23 -5.83 -6.96 0.90
N LEU A 24 -4.76 -6.81 1.65
CA LEU A 24 -4.30 -7.86 2.54
C LEU A 24 -5.32 -8.14 3.63
N GLN A 25 -5.93 -7.09 4.15
CA GLN A 25 -6.95 -7.24 5.18
C GLN A 25 -8.15 -8.01 4.64
N MET A 26 -8.58 -7.68 3.43
CA MET A 26 -9.71 -8.35 2.81
C MET A 26 -9.40 -9.82 2.56
N LEU A 27 -8.19 -10.10 2.10
CA LEU A 27 -7.77 -11.47 1.88
C LEU A 27 -7.77 -12.26 3.19
N LYS A 28 -7.25 -11.65 4.23
CA LYS A 28 -7.20 -12.28 5.54
C LYS A 28 -8.59 -12.60 6.04
N GLU A 29 -9.50 -11.65 5.89
CA GLU A 29 -10.88 -11.85 6.31
C GLU A 29 -11.56 -12.95 5.50
N GLY A 30 -11.26 -13.00 4.21
CA GLY A 30 -11.81 -14.04 3.36
C GLY A 30 -11.35 -15.42 3.77
N LEU A 31 -10.08 -15.53 4.17
CA LEU A 31 -9.54 -16.80 4.61
C LEU A 31 -10.09 -17.24 5.96
N GLN A 32 -10.53 -16.28 6.76
CA GLN A 32 -11.07 -16.58 8.07
C GLN A 32 -12.59 -16.79 8.06
N ALA A 33 -13.22 -16.49 6.95
CA ALA A 33 -14.65 -16.65 6.84
C ALA A 33 -15.02 -18.10 6.97
N PRO A 34 -16.10 -18.40 7.69
CA PRO A 34 -16.56 -19.78 7.85
C PRO A 34 -17.05 -20.37 6.55
#